data_36819dfcd2fd248534af26de12613a5e
#
_entry.id   36819dfcd2fd248534af26de12613a5e
#
_cell.length_a   1.000
_cell.length_b   1.000
_cell.length_c   1.000
_cell.angle_alpha   90.00
_cell.angle_beta   90.00
_cell.angle_gamma   90.00
#
_symmetry.space_group_name_H-M   'P 1'
#
loop_
_entity.id
_entity.type
_entity.pdbx_description
1 polymer ?
#
loop_
_entity_poly.entity_id
_entity_poly.type
_entity_poly.pdbx_seq_one_letter_code
_entity_poly.pdbx_strand_id
1 'polypeptide(L)'
;MGSTLTVDNIVGATTAANVKLPAGTVLQTQTFQGYNGDGTHTNLTVSSTTYGATAAAVSITPKYSSSKILVTFHGQGFYQDGVVANAIKLALYKSVAGGSFSGVSGLNAGQVSRHIGYMNSSSATTLHQASFQHLDSPATTSALIYKIYLARLGGSGYGRILANGDDSFSITAMEIAQ
;
A
#
# COMPACT_ATOMS: atom_id res chain seq x y z
N MET A 1 -37.81 11.08 19.33
CA MET A 1 -38.22 10.53 18.04
C MET A 1 -37.13 10.84 17.04
N GLY A 2 -36.63 9.86 16.32
CA GLY A 2 -35.69 10.08 15.22
C GLY A 2 -36.44 10.53 13.97
N SER A 3 -35.95 11.57 13.29
CA SER A 3 -36.49 11.99 11.99
C SER A 3 -35.78 11.23 10.89
N THR A 4 -36.52 10.66 9.96
CA THR A 4 -35.98 10.00 8.78
C THR A 4 -36.24 10.89 7.56
N LEU A 5 -35.19 11.19 6.79
CA LEU A 5 -35.27 11.85 5.50
C LEU A 5 -35.13 10.78 4.40
N THR A 6 -36.16 10.58 3.61
CA THR A 6 -36.09 9.67 2.45
C THR A 6 -36.02 10.51 1.19
N VAL A 7 -34.92 10.40 0.44
CA VAL A 7 -34.69 11.13 -0.81
C VAL A 7 -33.99 10.22 -1.82
N ASP A 8 -34.32 10.38 -3.11
CA ASP A 8 -33.69 9.60 -4.19
C ASP A 8 -32.26 10.09 -4.50
N ASN A 9 -31.99 11.35 -4.20
CA ASN A 9 -30.68 11.96 -4.44
C ASN A 9 -30.41 13.09 -3.46
N ILE A 10 -29.15 13.22 -3.01
CA ILE A 10 -28.66 14.33 -2.19
C ILE A 10 -27.57 15.04 -2.97
N VAL A 11 -27.83 16.26 -3.38
CA VAL A 11 -26.90 17.11 -4.14
C VAL A 11 -26.67 18.40 -3.38
N GLY A 12 -25.42 18.86 -3.29
CA GLY A 12 -25.12 20.19 -2.75
C GLY A 12 -25.74 21.28 -3.65
N ALA A 13 -26.40 22.27 -3.05
CA ALA A 13 -27.14 23.30 -3.77
C ALA A 13 -26.30 24.13 -4.76
N THR A 14 -25.00 24.26 -4.49
CA THR A 14 -24.05 25.01 -5.34
C THR A 14 -22.91 24.13 -5.87
N THR A 15 -22.47 23.17 -5.09
CA THR A 15 -21.42 22.20 -5.45
C THR A 15 -21.66 20.89 -4.72
N ALA A 16 -21.37 19.75 -5.37
CA ALA A 16 -21.49 18.42 -4.75
C ALA A 16 -20.63 18.29 -3.49
N ALA A 17 -19.54 19.04 -3.38
CA ALA A 17 -18.65 19.07 -2.22
C ALA A 17 -19.30 19.67 -0.95
N ASN A 18 -20.46 20.34 -1.05
CA ASN A 18 -21.16 20.90 0.10
C ASN A 18 -21.98 19.87 0.89
N VAL A 19 -22.12 18.63 0.38
CA VAL A 19 -22.74 17.53 1.14
C VAL A 19 -21.66 16.88 2.00
N LYS A 20 -21.62 17.27 3.28
CA LYS A 20 -20.70 16.66 4.25
C LYS A 20 -21.33 15.41 4.85
N LEU A 21 -20.65 14.29 4.69
CA LEU A 21 -21.00 13.04 5.34
C LEU A 21 -20.41 12.98 6.77
N PRO A 22 -21.02 12.22 7.68
CA PRO A 22 -20.50 12.07 9.03
C PRO A 22 -19.05 11.56 9.04
N ALA A 23 -18.29 11.96 10.07
CA ALA A 23 -16.95 11.44 10.29
C ALA A 23 -16.95 9.90 10.35
N GLY A 24 -15.93 9.26 9.78
CA GLY A 24 -15.84 7.82 9.64
C GLY A 24 -16.49 7.26 8.37
N THR A 25 -17.26 8.05 7.62
CA THR A 25 -17.85 7.59 6.35
C THR A 25 -16.75 7.37 5.31
N VAL A 26 -16.81 6.22 4.60
CA VAL A 26 -15.97 5.97 3.43
C VAL A 26 -16.49 6.77 2.24
N LEU A 27 -15.70 7.72 1.75
CA LEU A 27 -16.08 8.62 0.66
C LEU A 27 -15.77 8.04 -0.72
N GLN A 28 -14.70 7.26 -0.82
CA GLN A 28 -14.29 6.55 -2.02
C GLN A 28 -13.30 5.43 -1.68
N THR A 29 -13.22 4.46 -2.56
CA THR A 29 -12.25 3.36 -2.49
C THR A 29 -11.62 3.18 -3.86
N GLN A 30 -10.30 3.04 -3.87
CA GLN A 30 -9.52 2.70 -5.05
C GLN A 30 -8.73 1.43 -4.75
N THR A 31 -8.76 0.46 -5.65
CA THR A 31 -8.03 -0.80 -5.50
C THR A 31 -7.24 -1.09 -6.77
N PHE A 32 -6.01 -1.53 -6.58
CA PHE A 32 -5.19 -2.07 -7.65
C PHE A 32 -4.79 -3.50 -7.29
N GLN A 33 -4.98 -4.41 -8.23
CA GLN A 33 -4.61 -5.82 -8.13
C GLN A 33 -3.72 -6.19 -9.29
N GLY A 34 -2.76 -7.06 -9.04
CA GLY A 34 -1.90 -7.62 -10.05
C GLY A 34 -1.47 -9.03 -9.68
N TYR A 35 -1.08 -9.80 -10.67
CA TYR A 35 -0.49 -11.12 -10.50
C TYR A 35 0.68 -11.32 -11.46
N ASN A 36 1.60 -12.20 -11.09
CA ASN A 36 2.69 -12.56 -11.98
C ASN A 36 2.14 -13.45 -13.12
N GLY A 37 2.37 -13.07 -14.35
CA GLY A 37 1.84 -13.79 -15.52
C GLY A 37 0.76 -13.03 -16.29
N ASP A 38 0.32 -11.85 -15.82
CA ASP A 38 -0.56 -10.96 -16.57
C ASP A 38 0.16 -10.17 -17.71
N GLY A 39 1.46 -10.41 -17.88
CA GLY A 39 2.31 -9.72 -18.85
C GLY A 39 2.67 -8.29 -18.48
N THR A 40 2.08 -7.75 -17.41
CA THR A 40 2.27 -6.36 -16.97
C THR A 40 3.05 -6.27 -15.66
N HIS A 41 2.82 -7.23 -14.76
CA HIS A 41 3.43 -7.25 -13.44
C HIS A 41 4.50 -8.34 -13.37
N THR A 42 5.75 -7.92 -13.45
CA THR A 42 6.89 -8.82 -13.29
C THR A 42 7.33 -8.88 -11.84
N ASN A 43 7.94 -10.00 -11.47
CA ASN A 43 8.56 -10.09 -10.16
C ASN A 43 9.59 -8.97 -9.96
N LEU A 44 9.56 -8.32 -8.79
CA LEU A 44 10.65 -7.46 -8.37
C LEU A 44 11.62 -8.26 -7.53
N THR A 45 12.86 -8.33 -7.97
CA THR A 45 13.97 -8.91 -7.21
C THR A 45 14.79 -7.78 -6.60
N VAL A 46 15.03 -7.84 -5.30
CA VAL A 46 15.85 -6.86 -4.57
C VAL A 46 16.98 -7.60 -3.85
N SER A 47 18.21 -7.27 -4.22
CA SER A 47 19.45 -7.71 -3.56
C SER A 47 20.10 -6.62 -2.72
N SER A 48 19.46 -5.44 -2.63
CA SER A 48 19.96 -4.26 -1.92
C SER A 48 19.28 -4.09 -0.56
N THR A 49 20.00 -3.49 0.39
CA THR A 49 19.44 -2.98 1.65
C THR A 49 18.73 -1.65 1.47
N THR A 50 18.88 -1.01 0.29
CA THR A 50 18.12 0.19 -0.12
C THR A 50 16.78 -0.22 -0.68
N TYR A 51 15.73 0.50 -0.32
CA TYR A 51 14.37 0.25 -0.80
C TYR A 51 14.23 0.47 -2.30
N GLY A 52 13.77 -0.55 -3.02
CA GLY A 52 13.38 -0.50 -4.43
C GLY A 52 11.86 -0.49 -4.59
N ALA A 53 11.35 0.27 -5.58
CA ALA A 53 9.93 0.36 -5.86
C ALA A 53 9.40 -0.93 -6.49
N THR A 54 8.22 -1.39 -6.06
CA THR A 54 7.50 -2.51 -6.67
C THR A 54 6.45 -2.01 -7.67
N ALA A 55 5.76 -2.92 -8.35
CA ALA A 55 4.59 -2.60 -9.16
C ALA A 55 3.34 -2.29 -8.32
N ALA A 56 3.30 -2.71 -7.04
CA ALA A 56 2.15 -2.53 -6.17
C ALA A 56 1.95 -1.05 -5.81
N ALA A 57 1.06 -0.40 -6.51
CA ALA A 57 0.73 1.01 -6.31
C ALA A 57 -0.77 1.26 -6.49
N VAL A 58 -1.32 2.21 -5.74
CA VAL A 58 -2.70 2.68 -5.88
C VAL A 58 -2.75 4.20 -5.86
N SER A 59 -3.59 4.78 -6.72
CA SER A 59 -3.78 6.24 -6.81
C SER A 59 -5.14 6.61 -6.22
N ILE A 60 -5.18 7.72 -5.48
CA ILE A 60 -6.41 8.29 -4.94
C ILE A 60 -6.29 9.81 -4.89
N THR A 61 -7.38 10.52 -5.21
CA THR A 61 -7.44 11.98 -5.06
C THR A 61 -8.45 12.30 -3.97
N PRO A 62 -8.00 12.75 -2.77
CA PRO A 62 -8.90 13.02 -1.67
C PRO A 62 -9.89 14.14 -2.01
N LYS A 63 -11.14 13.99 -1.59
CA LYS A 63 -12.20 15.00 -1.75
C LYS A 63 -12.03 16.15 -0.77
N TYR A 64 -11.49 15.86 0.42
CA TYR A 64 -11.27 16.86 1.47
C TYR A 64 -9.85 16.75 2.02
N SER A 65 -9.25 17.92 2.30
CA SER A 65 -7.90 17.97 2.92
C SER A 65 -7.88 17.45 4.36
N SER A 66 -9.02 17.40 5.04
CA SER A 66 -9.17 16.83 6.37
C SER A 66 -9.30 15.30 6.36
N SER A 67 -9.61 14.70 5.21
CA SER A 67 -9.80 13.24 5.11
C SER A 67 -8.55 12.46 5.49
N LYS A 68 -8.76 11.28 6.05
CA LYS A 68 -7.71 10.27 6.23
C LYS A 68 -7.78 9.23 5.13
N ILE A 69 -6.64 8.65 4.80
CA ILE A 69 -6.56 7.57 3.81
C ILE A 69 -6.12 6.29 4.51
N LEU A 70 -7.00 5.29 4.56
CA LEU A 70 -6.66 3.95 5.00
C LEU A 70 -6.07 3.18 3.82
N VAL A 71 -4.80 2.83 3.92
CA VAL A 71 -4.12 1.99 2.93
C VAL A 71 -4.00 0.58 3.47
N THR A 72 -4.48 -0.40 2.71
CA THR A 72 -4.32 -1.82 3.00
C THR A 72 -3.53 -2.50 1.89
N PHE A 73 -2.73 -3.48 2.24
CA PHE A 73 -1.94 -4.27 1.31
C PHE A 73 -2.00 -5.74 1.67
N HIS A 74 -2.17 -6.57 0.64
CA HIS A 74 -1.98 -8.01 0.68
C HIS A 74 -1.08 -8.41 -0.47
N GLY A 75 -0.04 -9.19 -0.19
CA GLY A 75 0.86 -9.70 -1.23
C GLY A 75 1.28 -11.13 -0.95
N GLN A 76 1.40 -11.91 -2.03
CA GLN A 76 1.88 -13.28 -2.03
C GLN A 76 3.23 -13.35 -2.73
N GLY A 77 3.96 -14.45 -2.48
CA GLY A 77 5.20 -14.72 -3.18
C GLY A 77 6.40 -13.93 -2.69
N PHE A 78 6.41 -13.51 -1.44
CA PHE A 78 7.62 -12.96 -0.85
C PHE A 78 8.65 -14.09 -0.68
N TYR A 79 9.61 -14.07 -1.54
CA TYR A 79 10.62 -15.09 -1.68
C TYR A 79 11.98 -14.55 -1.25
N GLN A 80 12.68 -15.36 -0.49
CA GLN A 80 14.06 -15.08 -0.12
C GLN A 80 14.90 -16.30 -0.44
N ASP A 81 15.94 -16.15 -1.24
CA ASP A 81 16.91 -17.20 -1.55
C ASP A 81 18.21 -16.98 -0.80
N GLY A 82 18.69 -18.08 -0.25
CA GLY A 82 20.05 -18.27 0.20
C GLY A 82 20.59 -17.36 1.30
N VAL A 83 21.21 -17.96 2.28
CA VAL A 83 22.11 -17.44 3.31
C VAL A 83 21.50 -16.90 4.59
N VAL A 84 22.02 -17.46 5.64
CA VAL A 84 21.79 -17.25 7.08
C VAL A 84 21.41 -15.81 7.45
N ALA A 85 20.37 -15.67 8.26
CA ALA A 85 19.97 -14.42 8.91
C ALA A 85 19.52 -13.28 7.98
N ASN A 86 18.74 -13.59 6.95
CA ASN A 86 18.23 -12.58 6.04
C ASN A 86 16.71 -12.42 6.18
N ALA A 87 16.23 -11.22 5.92
CA ALA A 87 14.81 -10.90 5.91
C ALA A 87 14.50 -9.85 4.85
N ILE A 88 13.25 -9.84 4.40
CA ILE A 88 12.73 -8.83 3.50
C ILE A 88 12.02 -7.77 4.33
N LYS A 89 12.24 -6.52 3.99
CA LYS A 89 11.56 -5.36 4.59
C LYS A 89 10.59 -4.78 3.57
N LEU A 90 9.38 -4.49 3.99
CA LEU A 90 8.40 -3.71 3.24
C LEU A 90 8.33 -2.30 3.78
N ALA A 91 8.08 -1.36 2.89
CA ALA A 91 7.81 0.02 3.25
C ALA A 91 6.70 0.59 2.38
N LEU A 92 5.89 1.46 2.96
CA LEU A 92 4.88 2.24 2.27
C LEU A 92 5.44 3.62 1.94
N TYR A 93 5.46 3.96 0.67
CA TYR A 93 5.86 5.27 0.18
C TYR A 93 4.67 5.98 -0.44
N LYS A 94 4.75 7.30 -0.43
CA LYS A 94 3.72 8.19 -0.97
C LYS A 94 4.36 9.23 -1.88
N SER A 95 3.72 9.52 -3.01
CA SER A 95 3.95 10.68 -3.88
C SER A 95 2.72 11.57 -3.81
N VAL A 96 2.94 12.88 -3.82
CA VAL A 96 1.89 13.91 -3.84
C VAL A 96 2.03 14.71 -5.12
N ALA A 97 0.95 14.89 -5.85
CA ALA A 97 0.89 15.67 -7.10
C ALA A 97 1.96 15.28 -8.14
N GLY A 98 2.32 13.99 -8.22
CA GLY A 98 3.35 13.49 -9.13
C GLY A 98 4.80 13.79 -8.70
N GLY A 99 5.01 14.31 -7.49
CA GLY A 99 6.34 14.53 -6.94
C GLY A 99 7.09 13.23 -6.59
N SER A 100 8.27 13.37 -6.02
CA SER A 100 9.09 12.23 -5.61
C SER A 100 8.42 11.39 -4.52
N PHE A 101 8.66 10.10 -4.54
CA PHE A 101 8.19 9.19 -3.49
C PHE A 101 8.99 9.37 -2.21
N SER A 102 8.30 9.49 -1.08
CA SER A 102 8.89 9.52 0.26
C SER A 102 8.16 8.55 1.20
N GLY A 103 8.83 8.08 2.24
CA GLY A 103 8.20 7.24 3.27
C GLY A 103 7.01 7.94 3.92
N VAL A 104 5.93 7.20 4.15
CA VAL A 104 4.71 7.75 4.75
C VAL A 104 4.97 8.17 6.19
N SER A 105 4.47 9.35 6.59
CA SER A 105 4.59 9.89 7.94
C SER A 105 3.97 8.96 8.99
N GLY A 106 4.57 8.91 10.17
CA GLY A 106 4.14 8.04 11.25
C GLY A 106 4.71 6.62 11.18
N LEU A 107 5.42 6.29 10.10
CA LEU A 107 6.17 5.04 9.95
C LEU A 107 7.67 5.35 9.98
N ASN A 108 8.46 4.52 10.65
CA ASN A 108 9.91 4.69 10.64
C ASN A 108 10.46 4.44 9.24
N ALA A 109 10.89 5.51 8.53
CA ALA A 109 11.34 5.48 7.13
C ALA A 109 10.35 4.76 6.19
N GLY A 110 9.03 4.93 6.40
CA GLY A 110 7.98 4.27 5.62
C GLY A 110 7.80 2.78 5.92
N GLN A 111 8.54 2.22 6.89
CA GLN A 111 8.49 0.79 7.19
C GLN A 111 7.14 0.37 7.78
N VAL A 112 6.41 -0.48 7.09
CA VAL A 112 5.13 -1.08 7.54
C VAL A 112 5.33 -2.45 8.17
N SER A 113 6.44 -3.12 7.84
CA SER A 113 6.90 -4.35 8.49
C SER A 113 8.41 -4.43 8.42
N ARG A 114 9.02 -4.77 9.51
CA ARG A 114 10.48 -4.90 9.57
C ARG A 114 10.99 -6.22 9.01
N HIS A 115 10.20 -7.27 9.13
CA HIS A 115 10.61 -8.61 8.77
C HIS A 115 9.44 -9.39 8.21
N ILE A 116 9.50 -9.73 6.94
CA ILE A 116 8.67 -10.75 6.36
C ILE A 116 9.60 -11.91 6.06
N GLY A 117 9.41 -12.99 6.81
CA GLY A 117 10.26 -14.17 6.71
C GLY A 117 11.69 -13.92 7.20
N TYR A 118 11.94 -14.27 8.45
CA TYR A 118 13.30 -14.45 8.96
C TYR A 118 13.69 -15.91 8.81
N MET A 119 14.81 -16.15 8.16
CA MET A 119 15.35 -17.51 8.00
C MET A 119 16.76 -17.58 8.54
N ASN A 120 17.00 -18.60 9.32
CA ASN A 120 18.30 -18.92 9.91
C ASN A 120 18.88 -20.22 9.32
N SER A 121 18.67 -20.47 8.03
CA SER A 121 19.21 -21.65 7.37
C SER A 121 19.89 -21.29 6.05
N SER A 122 20.97 -22.01 5.76
CA SER A 122 21.89 -21.71 4.67
C SER A 122 21.42 -22.06 3.27
N SER A 123 20.18 -22.53 3.08
CA SER A 123 19.74 -23.06 1.77
C SER A 123 18.24 -23.14 1.59
N ALA A 124 17.46 -22.25 2.17
CA ALA A 124 16.01 -22.37 2.07
C ALA A 124 15.38 -21.20 1.33
N THR A 125 14.53 -21.57 0.40
CA THR A 125 13.57 -20.72 -0.28
C THR A 125 12.29 -20.76 0.50
N THR A 126 11.75 -19.62 0.91
CA THR A 126 10.49 -19.56 1.64
C THR A 126 9.55 -18.58 1.01
N LEU A 127 8.32 -19.02 0.78
CA LEU A 127 7.21 -18.18 0.38
C LEU A 127 6.53 -17.63 1.62
N HIS A 128 6.29 -16.34 1.65
CA HIS A 128 5.57 -15.67 2.71
C HIS A 128 4.44 -14.83 2.14
N GLN A 129 3.41 -14.69 2.94
CA GLN A 129 2.38 -13.70 2.71
C GLN A 129 2.65 -12.49 3.60
N ALA A 130 2.41 -11.31 3.06
CA ALA A 130 2.45 -10.08 3.83
C ALA A 130 1.15 -9.31 3.70
N SER A 131 0.66 -8.85 4.83
CA SER A 131 -0.45 -7.92 4.86
C SER A 131 -0.18 -6.84 5.90
N PHE A 132 -0.63 -5.63 5.61
CA PHE A 132 -0.63 -4.54 6.57
C PHE A 132 -1.76 -3.56 6.26
N GLN A 133 -2.02 -2.68 7.22
CA GLN A 133 -2.84 -1.49 7.04
C GLN A 133 -2.18 -0.28 7.70
N HIS A 134 -2.39 0.89 7.12
CA HIS A 134 -1.91 2.15 7.65
C HIS A 134 -2.92 3.26 7.39
N LEU A 135 -3.19 4.09 8.39
CA LEU A 135 -4.06 5.25 8.29
C LEU A 135 -3.20 6.51 8.16
N ASP A 136 -3.11 7.05 6.95
CA ASP A 136 -2.38 8.28 6.63
C ASP A 136 -3.27 9.51 6.78
N SER A 137 -2.66 10.65 7.13
CA SER A 137 -3.30 11.98 7.19
C SER A 137 -2.57 12.90 6.22
N PRO A 138 -2.86 12.85 4.92
CA PRO A 138 -2.07 13.53 3.89
C PRO A 138 -2.27 15.05 3.86
N ALA A 139 -3.32 15.57 4.48
CA ALA A 139 -3.69 16.98 4.57
C ALA A 139 -3.71 17.71 3.21
N THR A 140 -4.17 17.04 2.15
CA THR A 140 -4.22 17.58 0.79
C THR A 140 -5.39 17.04 0.01
N THR A 141 -5.82 17.76 -1.03
CA THR A 141 -6.75 17.32 -2.08
C THR A 141 -6.03 17.02 -3.41
N SER A 142 -4.70 17.11 -3.43
CA SER A 142 -3.91 16.71 -4.60
C SER A 142 -3.90 15.19 -4.78
N ALA A 143 -3.69 14.75 -6.01
CA ALA A 143 -3.57 13.32 -6.30
C ALA A 143 -2.41 12.69 -5.50
N LEU A 144 -2.69 11.53 -4.91
CA LEU A 144 -1.76 10.72 -4.13
C LEU A 144 -1.50 9.40 -4.85
N ILE A 145 -0.27 8.93 -4.79
CA ILE A 145 0.07 7.56 -5.19
C ILE A 145 0.74 6.90 -3.99
N TYR A 146 0.14 5.84 -3.47
CA TYR A 146 0.76 4.96 -2.48
C TYR A 146 1.40 3.79 -3.19
N LYS A 147 2.63 3.45 -2.82
CA LYS A 147 3.41 2.40 -3.46
C LYS A 147 4.19 1.60 -2.45
N ILE A 148 4.25 0.27 -2.67
CA ILE A 148 5.08 -0.63 -1.88
C ILE A 148 6.51 -0.60 -2.38
N TYR A 149 7.43 -0.50 -1.44
CA TYR A 149 8.86 -0.62 -1.64
C TYR A 149 9.39 -1.83 -0.88
N LEU A 150 10.38 -2.46 -1.43
CA LEU A 150 10.99 -3.68 -0.91
C LEU A 150 12.49 -3.47 -0.70
N ALA A 151 13.04 -4.00 0.37
CA ALA A 151 14.47 -4.04 0.62
C ALA A 151 14.85 -5.33 1.35
N ARG A 152 16.12 -5.72 1.24
CA ARG A 152 16.70 -6.75 2.06
C ARG A 152 17.12 -6.16 3.42
N LEU A 153 17.06 -6.94 4.50
CA LEU A 153 17.52 -6.50 5.81
C LEU A 153 19.05 -6.45 5.90
N GLY A 154 19.72 -7.47 5.37
CA GLY A 154 21.18 -7.67 5.40
C GLY A 154 21.60 -8.96 4.73
N GLY A 155 22.81 -9.42 4.95
CA GLY A 155 23.34 -10.67 4.42
C GLY A 155 23.57 -10.69 2.89
N SER A 156 23.70 -11.87 2.29
CA SER A 156 23.71 -12.12 0.85
C SER A 156 22.40 -12.79 0.43
N GLY A 157 22.05 -12.78 -0.84
CA GLY A 157 20.77 -13.30 -1.34
C GLY A 157 19.85 -12.18 -1.84
N TYR A 158 18.59 -12.50 -2.11
CA TYR A 158 17.63 -11.55 -2.65
C TYR A 158 16.22 -11.78 -2.09
N GLY A 159 15.40 -10.74 -2.14
CA GLY A 159 13.98 -10.80 -1.91
C GLY A 159 13.20 -10.59 -3.19
N ARG A 160 12.04 -11.22 -3.30
CA ARG A 160 11.10 -11.08 -4.42
C ARG A 160 9.69 -10.89 -3.93
N ILE A 161 8.90 -10.17 -4.71
CA ILE A 161 7.45 -10.28 -4.71
C ILE A 161 7.01 -10.86 -6.05
N LEU A 162 5.86 -11.55 -6.07
CA LEU A 162 5.34 -12.24 -7.26
C LEU A 162 6.35 -13.25 -7.82
N ALA A 163 6.87 -14.12 -6.94
CA ALA A 163 7.95 -15.05 -7.30
C ALA A 163 7.48 -16.14 -8.26
N ASN A 164 6.21 -16.56 -8.18
CA ASN A 164 5.61 -17.61 -9.00
C ASN A 164 4.51 -17.04 -9.90
N GLY A 165 4.17 -17.76 -10.97
CA GLY A 165 3.20 -17.31 -11.96
C GLY A 165 1.79 -17.03 -11.41
N ASP A 166 1.42 -17.69 -10.31
CA ASP A 166 0.10 -17.53 -9.67
C ASP A 166 0.10 -16.57 -8.48
N ASP A 167 1.25 -16.00 -8.15
CA ASP A 167 1.35 -15.06 -7.04
C ASP A 167 0.63 -13.75 -7.37
N SER A 168 -0.11 -13.24 -6.41
CA SER A 168 -0.91 -12.04 -6.57
C SER A 168 -0.69 -11.04 -5.44
N PHE A 169 -1.06 -9.79 -5.69
CA PHE A 169 -1.14 -8.75 -4.68
C PHE A 169 -2.38 -7.87 -4.89
N SER A 170 -2.78 -7.22 -3.82
CA SER A 170 -3.73 -6.12 -3.86
C SER A 170 -3.27 -4.98 -2.96
N ILE A 171 -3.50 -3.75 -3.41
CA ILE A 171 -3.33 -2.55 -2.61
C ILE A 171 -4.59 -1.71 -2.75
N THR A 172 -5.17 -1.30 -1.61
CA THR A 172 -6.41 -0.52 -1.57
C THR A 172 -6.17 0.75 -0.77
N ALA A 173 -6.69 1.86 -1.28
CA ALA A 173 -6.76 3.14 -0.59
C ALA A 173 -8.22 3.53 -0.40
N MET A 174 -8.65 3.77 0.84
CA MET A 174 -9.99 4.24 1.21
C MET A 174 -9.89 5.64 1.79
N GLU A 175 -10.65 6.58 1.25
CA GLU A 175 -10.82 7.89 1.86
C GLU A 175 -11.90 7.85 2.93
N ILE A 176 -11.57 8.34 4.12
CA ILE A 176 -12.44 8.38 5.29
C ILE A 176 -12.67 9.84 5.70
N ALA A 177 -13.93 10.25 5.74
CA ALA A 177 -14.35 11.59 6.21
C ALA A 177 -13.91 11.83 7.67
N GLN A 178 -13.55 13.08 7.99
CA GLN A 178 -13.25 13.55 9.34
C GLN A 178 -14.13 14.73 9.74
#